data_d1d674a0cda82474c978a241dd740c34
#
_entry.id   d1d674a0cda82474c978a241dd740c34
#
_cell.length_a   1.000
_cell.length_b   1.000
_cell.length_c   1.000
_cell.angle_alpha   90.00
_cell.angle_beta   90.00
_cell.angle_gamma   90.00
#
_symmetry.space_group_name_H-M   'P 1'
#
loop_
_entity.id
_entity.type
_entity.pdbx_description
1 polymer ?
#
loop_
_entity_poly.entity_id
_entity_poly.type
_entity_poly.pdbx_seq_one_letter_code
_entity_poly.pdbx_strand_id
1 'polypeptide(L)'
;EGQDLDGNPVDSATLFSNNVVTVVNFWFTTCKPCVGELPDLEALHQELAKKGGAVIGINAFTLDGNTKDTNEAKSVLEQQGVTYQNIWFASNSDAGLFTAGLYAFPTTYVVDRNGRIVGDPIVGAITNKNQMEELQKQIDTAIATDRVK
;
A
#
# COMPACT_ATOMS: atom_id res chain seq x y z
N GLU A 1 -0.09 3.80 14.53
CA GLU A 1 -0.71 2.54 14.94
C GLU A 1 -2.04 2.32 14.25
N GLY A 2 -2.32 1.10 13.89
CA GLY A 2 -3.57 0.73 13.25
C GLY A 2 -3.79 -0.77 13.35
N GLN A 3 -4.67 -1.29 12.52
CA GLN A 3 -4.98 -2.71 12.46
C GLN A 3 -5.13 -3.14 11.01
N ASP A 4 -4.93 -4.44 10.76
CA ASP A 4 -5.30 -4.99 9.46
C ASP A 4 -6.83 -5.24 9.44
N LEU A 5 -7.35 -5.72 8.31
CA LEU A 5 -8.80 -5.91 8.17
C LEU A 5 -9.34 -7.09 9.00
N ASP A 6 -8.46 -7.92 9.54
CA ASP A 6 -8.82 -9.02 10.43
C ASP A 6 -8.66 -8.65 11.91
N GLY A 7 -8.29 -7.41 12.21
CA GLY A 7 -8.18 -6.91 13.57
C GLY A 7 -6.82 -7.11 14.22
N ASN A 8 -5.81 -7.56 13.47
CA ASN A 8 -4.46 -7.73 14.01
C ASN A 8 -3.77 -6.36 14.11
N PRO A 9 -3.11 -6.05 15.23
CA PRO A 9 -2.46 -4.74 15.39
C PRO A 9 -1.30 -4.55 14.43
N VAL A 10 -1.15 -3.33 13.92
CA VAL A 10 -0.07 -2.94 13.01
C VAL A 10 0.57 -1.66 13.52
N ASP A 11 1.89 -1.63 13.60
CA ASP A 11 2.66 -0.46 14.01
C ASP A 11 3.61 -0.10 12.86
N SER A 12 3.56 1.15 12.41
CA SER A 12 4.39 1.62 11.29
C SER A 12 5.89 1.50 11.59
N ALA A 13 6.28 1.61 12.84
CA ALA A 13 7.69 1.49 13.24
C ALA A 13 8.26 0.11 12.87
N THR A 14 7.47 -0.96 13.08
CA THR A 14 7.90 -2.32 12.73
C THR A 14 7.53 -2.69 11.30
N LEU A 15 6.42 -2.15 10.79
CA LEU A 15 5.94 -2.46 9.45
C LEU A 15 7.01 -2.14 8.39
N PHE A 16 7.56 -0.93 8.44
CA PHE A 16 8.55 -0.52 7.45
C PHE A 16 9.94 -1.10 7.74
N SER A 17 10.32 -1.19 9.01
CA SER A 17 11.65 -1.71 9.37
C SER A 17 11.82 -3.20 9.07
N ASN A 18 10.73 -3.94 9.01
CA ASN A 18 10.77 -5.37 8.68
C ASN A 18 10.94 -5.65 7.19
N ASN A 19 10.87 -4.63 6.35
CA ASN A 19 10.95 -4.77 4.90
C ASN A 19 12.06 -3.89 4.33
N VAL A 20 12.80 -4.43 3.37
CA VAL A 20 13.80 -3.66 2.60
C VAL A 20 13.09 -2.51 1.88
N VAL A 21 11.92 -2.78 1.35
CA VAL A 21 11.08 -1.81 0.65
C VAL A 21 9.63 -2.17 0.88
N THR A 22 8.78 -1.15 1.07
CA THR A 22 7.33 -1.33 1.19
C THR A 22 6.66 -0.43 0.16
N VAL A 23 5.80 -1.01 -0.65
CA VAL A 23 4.96 -0.27 -1.60
C VAL A 23 3.62 -0.06 -0.93
N VAL A 24 3.23 1.21 -0.75
CA VAL A 24 1.99 1.58 -0.06
C VAL A 24 1.00 2.08 -1.10
N ASN A 25 -0.10 1.36 -1.25
CA ASN A 25 -1.14 1.69 -2.23
C ASN A 25 -2.40 2.19 -1.53
N PHE A 26 -2.81 3.41 -1.87
CA PHE A 26 -4.04 4.01 -1.36
C PHE A 26 -5.15 3.80 -2.39
N TRP A 27 -6.28 3.26 -1.96
CA TRP A 27 -7.39 2.89 -2.83
C TRP A 27 -8.72 3.07 -2.13
N PHE A 28 -9.82 2.89 -2.83
CA PHE A 28 -11.13 2.74 -2.20
C PHE A 28 -11.96 1.72 -2.97
N THR A 29 -12.97 1.18 -2.30
CA THR A 29 -13.66 -0.03 -2.72
C THR A 29 -14.42 0.11 -4.04
N THR A 30 -14.95 1.30 -4.33
CA THR A 30 -15.71 1.57 -5.57
C THR A 30 -14.87 2.24 -6.66
N CYS A 31 -13.58 2.35 -6.46
CA CYS A 31 -12.65 2.93 -7.44
C CYS A 31 -12.27 1.89 -8.48
N LYS A 32 -12.82 1.98 -9.68
CA LYS A 32 -12.56 0.99 -10.75
C LYS A 32 -11.08 0.82 -11.09
N PRO A 33 -10.32 1.90 -11.36
CA PRO A 33 -8.89 1.72 -11.65
C PRO A 33 -8.11 1.18 -10.46
N CYS A 34 -8.52 1.50 -9.21
CA CYS A 34 -7.90 0.94 -8.03
C CYS A 34 -8.09 -0.57 -7.97
N VAL A 35 -9.33 -1.03 -8.16
CA VAL A 35 -9.65 -2.47 -8.14
C VAL A 35 -8.99 -3.18 -9.31
N GLY A 36 -8.94 -2.53 -10.47
CA GLY A 36 -8.33 -3.10 -11.67
C GLY A 36 -6.84 -3.36 -11.56
N GLU A 37 -6.13 -2.65 -10.70
CA GLU A 37 -4.68 -2.87 -10.50
C GLU A 37 -4.35 -3.85 -9.39
N LEU A 38 -5.35 -4.30 -8.60
CA LEU A 38 -5.10 -5.20 -7.46
C LEU A 38 -4.37 -6.48 -7.87
N PRO A 39 -4.72 -7.17 -8.97
CA PRO A 39 -3.96 -8.34 -9.38
C PRO A 39 -2.49 -8.04 -9.72
N ASP A 40 -2.23 -6.88 -10.32
CA ASP A 40 -0.85 -6.47 -10.64
C ASP A 40 -0.07 -6.14 -9.37
N LEU A 41 -0.72 -5.51 -8.38
CA LEU A 41 -0.11 -5.25 -7.08
C LEU A 41 0.18 -6.56 -6.34
N GLU A 42 -0.71 -7.54 -6.45
CA GLU A 42 -0.48 -8.85 -5.83
C GLU A 42 0.74 -9.53 -6.49
N ALA A 43 0.85 -9.49 -7.81
CA ALA A 43 2.02 -10.03 -8.51
C ALA A 43 3.29 -9.34 -8.04
N LEU A 44 3.25 -8.02 -7.90
CA LEU A 44 4.37 -7.24 -7.39
C LEU A 44 4.73 -7.66 -5.95
N HIS A 45 3.72 -7.88 -5.11
CA HIS A 45 3.91 -8.34 -3.73
C HIS A 45 4.68 -9.67 -3.69
N GLN A 46 4.28 -10.62 -4.54
CA GLN A 46 4.94 -11.91 -4.61
C GLN A 46 6.41 -11.76 -5.04
N GLU A 47 6.68 -10.88 -6.00
CA GLU A 47 8.04 -10.59 -6.42
C GLU A 47 8.86 -9.95 -5.29
N LEU A 48 8.29 -8.95 -4.61
CA LEU A 48 8.97 -8.25 -3.52
C LEU A 48 9.23 -9.16 -2.33
N ALA A 49 8.32 -10.09 -2.05
CA ALA A 49 8.49 -11.02 -0.93
C ALA A 49 9.78 -11.83 -1.08
N LYS A 50 10.19 -12.14 -2.31
CA LYS A 50 11.44 -12.86 -2.60
C LYS A 50 12.67 -12.00 -2.29
N LYS A 51 12.51 -10.69 -2.24
CA LYS A 51 13.60 -9.73 -2.03
C LYS A 51 13.56 -9.10 -0.64
N GLY A 52 12.65 -9.54 0.23
CA GLY A 52 12.49 -8.99 1.56
C GLY A 52 11.61 -7.75 1.63
N GLY A 53 10.79 -7.52 0.61
CA GLY A 53 9.86 -6.41 0.56
C GLY A 53 8.41 -6.85 0.59
N ALA A 54 7.49 -5.88 0.53
CA ALA A 54 6.05 -6.16 0.57
C ALA A 54 5.27 -5.02 -0.06
N VAL A 55 4.03 -5.33 -0.47
CA VAL A 55 3.02 -4.33 -0.78
C VAL A 55 2.05 -4.29 0.39
N ILE A 56 1.59 -3.12 0.76
CA ILE A 56 0.47 -2.95 1.69
C ILE A 56 -0.57 -2.03 1.06
N GLY A 57 -1.83 -2.24 1.42
CA GLY A 57 -2.93 -1.41 0.96
C GLY A 57 -3.54 -0.60 2.09
N ILE A 58 -3.99 0.61 1.78
CA ILE A 58 -4.73 1.45 2.70
C ILE A 58 -5.99 1.89 1.98
N ASN A 59 -7.14 1.43 2.47
CA ASN A 59 -8.43 1.78 1.89
C ASN A 59 -8.99 3.02 2.56
N ALA A 60 -9.30 4.04 1.77
CA ALA A 60 -9.78 5.31 2.28
C ALA A 60 -11.15 5.22 2.96
N PHE A 61 -11.94 4.17 2.66
CA PHE A 61 -13.25 3.97 3.26
C PHE A 61 -13.21 3.19 4.57
N THR A 62 -12.11 2.51 4.87
CA THR A 62 -12.01 1.66 6.06
C THR A 62 -11.38 2.35 7.26
N LEU A 63 -11.11 3.65 7.16
CA LEU A 63 -10.60 4.42 8.30
C LEU A 63 -11.55 4.28 9.49
N ASP A 64 -10.98 4.20 10.68
CA ASP A 64 -11.72 3.97 11.94
C ASP A 64 -12.32 2.57 12.05
N GLY A 65 -12.02 1.66 11.09
CA GLY A 65 -12.46 0.28 11.16
C GLY A 65 -13.94 0.07 10.97
N ASN A 66 -14.61 0.91 10.18
CA ASN A 66 -16.04 0.77 9.91
C ASN A 66 -16.33 -0.64 9.39
N THR A 67 -17.22 -1.37 10.08
CA THR A 67 -17.47 -2.78 9.81
C THR A 67 -18.02 -3.03 8.40
N LYS A 68 -18.96 -2.21 7.96
CA LYS A 68 -19.55 -2.36 6.62
C LYS A 68 -18.49 -2.17 5.53
N ASP A 69 -17.73 -1.08 5.62
CA ASP A 69 -16.73 -0.75 4.62
C ASP A 69 -15.57 -1.76 4.64
N THR A 70 -15.20 -2.23 5.84
CA THR A 70 -14.17 -3.25 5.99
C THR A 70 -14.60 -4.56 5.32
N ASN A 71 -15.85 -4.98 5.54
CA ASN A 71 -16.36 -6.22 4.94
C ASN A 71 -16.44 -6.12 3.42
N GLU A 72 -16.85 -4.98 2.90
CA GLU A 72 -16.91 -4.74 1.45
C GLU A 72 -15.50 -4.78 0.85
N ALA A 73 -14.52 -4.15 1.51
CA ALA A 73 -13.13 -4.16 1.05
C ALA A 73 -12.57 -5.58 1.06
N LYS A 74 -12.81 -6.36 2.12
CA LYS A 74 -12.36 -7.75 2.20
C LYS A 74 -12.91 -8.59 1.06
N SER A 75 -14.19 -8.39 0.73
CA SER A 75 -14.85 -9.12 -0.36
C SER A 75 -14.18 -8.82 -1.70
N VAL A 76 -13.88 -7.56 -1.97
CA VAL A 76 -13.20 -7.17 -3.21
C VAL A 76 -11.78 -7.77 -3.27
N LEU A 77 -11.05 -7.69 -2.16
CA LEU A 77 -9.69 -8.22 -2.09
C LEU A 77 -9.68 -9.74 -2.34
N GLU A 78 -10.61 -10.48 -1.76
CA GLU A 78 -10.77 -11.91 -1.99
C GLU A 78 -11.03 -12.21 -3.47
N GLN A 79 -11.95 -11.48 -4.07
CA GLN A 79 -12.30 -11.68 -5.49
C GLN A 79 -11.12 -11.42 -6.41
N GLN A 80 -10.24 -10.51 -6.03
CA GLN A 80 -9.06 -10.18 -6.82
C GLN A 80 -7.81 -11.00 -6.46
N GLY A 81 -7.94 -11.91 -5.50
CA GLY A 81 -6.84 -12.80 -5.12
C GLY A 81 -5.72 -12.15 -4.34
N VAL A 82 -6.01 -11.05 -3.64
CA VAL A 82 -5.01 -10.28 -2.90
C VAL A 82 -4.64 -11.00 -1.59
N THR A 83 -3.34 -11.20 -1.37
CA THR A 83 -2.83 -11.79 -0.13
C THR A 83 -2.03 -10.80 0.72
N TYR A 84 -1.62 -9.66 0.17
CA TYR A 84 -0.88 -8.66 0.94
C TYR A 84 -1.79 -7.94 1.93
N GLN A 85 -1.17 -7.41 2.98
CA GLN A 85 -1.90 -6.80 4.09
C GLN A 85 -2.55 -5.49 3.69
N ASN A 86 -3.80 -5.29 4.11
CA ASN A 86 -4.49 -4.00 4.07
C ASN A 86 -4.71 -3.55 5.49
N ILE A 87 -4.46 -2.28 5.77
CA ILE A 87 -4.51 -1.74 7.13
C ILE A 87 -5.45 -0.55 7.23
N TRP A 88 -5.96 -0.29 8.44
CA TRP A 88 -6.72 0.91 8.74
C TRP A 88 -6.20 1.54 10.03
N PHE A 89 -6.50 2.81 10.19
CA PHE A 89 -6.12 3.58 11.37
C PHE A 89 -7.18 4.66 11.61
N ALA A 90 -7.06 5.36 12.74
CA ALA A 90 -8.02 6.41 13.06
C ALA A 90 -7.91 7.57 12.06
N SER A 91 -9.07 8.10 11.67
CA SER A 91 -9.12 9.21 10.70
C SER A 91 -8.46 10.48 11.22
N ASN A 92 -8.37 10.65 12.53
CA ASN A 92 -7.72 11.79 13.16
C ASN A 92 -6.24 11.55 13.49
N SER A 93 -5.69 10.39 13.15
CA SER A 93 -4.25 10.13 13.29
C SER A 93 -3.48 10.84 12.18
N ASP A 94 -2.15 10.90 12.31
CA ASP A 94 -1.31 11.49 11.26
C ASP A 94 -1.50 10.78 9.93
N ALA A 95 -1.56 9.44 9.95
CA ALA A 95 -1.80 8.65 8.75
C ALA A 95 -3.19 8.91 8.17
N GLY A 96 -4.21 9.06 9.04
CA GLY A 96 -5.56 9.37 8.60
C GLY A 96 -5.66 10.74 7.95
N LEU A 97 -5.00 11.74 8.53
CA LEU A 97 -4.95 13.09 7.96
C LEU A 97 -4.21 13.10 6.63
N PHE A 98 -3.12 12.33 6.53
CA PHE A 98 -2.40 12.17 5.27
C PHE A 98 -3.32 11.58 4.20
N THR A 99 -4.06 10.53 4.53
CA THR A 99 -4.99 9.88 3.61
C THR A 99 -6.09 10.83 3.17
N ALA A 100 -6.63 11.62 4.10
CA ALA A 100 -7.68 12.60 3.79
C ALA A 100 -7.17 13.73 2.87
N GLY A 101 -5.87 13.98 2.88
CA GLY A 101 -5.26 14.99 1.99
C GLY A 101 -5.03 14.51 0.56
N LEU A 102 -5.21 13.23 0.27
CA LEU A 102 -5.07 12.72 -1.08
C LEU A 102 -6.27 13.13 -1.93
N TYR A 103 -6.00 13.60 -3.13
CA TYR A 103 -7.03 14.11 -4.03
C TYR A 103 -7.28 13.20 -5.24
N ALA A 104 -6.49 12.15 -5.41
CA ALA A 104 -6.60 11.23 -6.54
C ALA A 104 -6.33 9.81 -6.08
N PHE A 105 -7.00 8.85 -6.70
CA PHE A 105 -6.85 7.42 -6.41
C PHE A 105 -6.84 6.65 -7.73
N PRO A 106 -6.08 5.58 -7.84
CA PRO A 106 -5.13 5.11 -6.81
C PRO A 106 -3.90 6.00 -6.74
N THR A 107 -3.28 6.04 -5.57
CA THR A 107 -1.99 6.69 -5.37
C THR A 107 -1.06 5.70 -4.68
N THR A 108 0.16 5.58 -5.17
CA THR A 108 1.12 4.60 -4.69
C THR A 108 2.43 5.28 -4.29
N TYR A 109 2.92 4.93 -3.10
CA TYR A 109 4.20 5.41 -2.58
C TYR A 109 5.15 4.25 -2.39
N VAL A 110 6.44 4.52 -2.54
CA VAL A 110 7.51 3.59 -2.18
C VAL A 110 8.17 4.10 -0.90
N VAL A 111 8.28 3.23 0.10
CA VAL A 111 8.84 3.58 1.42
C VAL A 111 10.02 2.65 1.70
N ASP A 112 11.13 3.22 2.17
CA ASP A 112 12.32 2.43 2.51
C ASP A 112 12.22 1.87 3.94
N ARG A 113 13.23 1.12 4.34
CA ARG A 113 13.29 0.49 5.67
C ARG A 113 13.22 1.50 6.82
N ASN A 114 13.64 2.72 6.57
CA ASN A 114 13.65 3.78 7.59
C ASN A 114 12.33 4.57 7.63
N GLY A 115 11.34 4.16 6.85
CA GLY A 115 10.05 4.85 6.78
C GLY A 115 10.05 6.10 5.92
N ARG A 116 11.07 6.27 5.07
CA ARG A 116 11.19 7.44 4.19
C ARG A 116 10.57 7.14 2.83
N ILE A 117 9.86 8.12 2.29
CA ILE A 117 9.27 8.02 0.96
C ILE A 117 10.39 8.19 -0.07
N VAL A 118 10.44 7.25 -1.02
CA VAL A 118 11.43 7.25 -2.11
C VAL A 118 10.76 7.78 -3.39
N GLY A 119 11.20 8.94 -3.86
CA GLY A 119 10.68 9.55 -5.08
C GLY A 119 9.30 10.19 -4.91
N ASP A 120 8.68 10.53 -6.02
CA ASP A 120 7.37 11.16 -6.03
C ASP A 120 6.26 10.12 -6.00
N PRO A 121 5.06 10.47 -5.46
CA PRO A 121 3.93 9.54 -5.50
C PRO A 121 3.53 9.23 -6.94
N ILE A 122 3.14 7.98 -7.15
CA ILE A 122 2.63 7.54 -8.44
C ILE A 122 1.12 7.67 -8.41
N VAL A 123 0.60 8.67 -9.12
CA VAL A 123 -0.82 8.97 -9.18
C VAL A 123 -1.41 8.28 -10.40
N GLY A 124 -2.42 7.44 -10.17
CA GLY A 124 -3.05 6.64 -11.21
C GLY A 124 -2.62 5.18 -11.15
N ALA A 125 -3.23 4.36 -11.99
CA ALA A 125 -3.05 2.91 -11.95
C ALA A 125 -1.68 2.49 -12.48
N ILE A 126 -1.06 1.53 -11.82
CA ILE A 126 0.23 0.96 -12.24
C ILE A 126 0.08 0.00 -13.43
N THR A 127 -1.14 -0.26 -13.87
CA THR A 127 -1.39 -0.98 -15.13
C THR A 127 -0.87 -0.20 -16.34
N ASN A 128 -0.69 1.11 -16.17
CA ASN A 128 -0.03 1.95 -17.17
C ASN A 128 1.47 1.63 -17.16
N LYS A 129 2.02 1.34 -18.34
CA LYS A 129 3.42 0.94 -18.49
C LYS A 129 4.40 1.97 -17.91
N ASN A 130 4.19 3.25 -18.18
CA ASN A 130 5.09 4.30 -17.71
C ASN A 130 5.08 4.40 -16.19
N GLN A 131 3.92 4.22 -15.58
CA GLN A 131 3.79 4.27 -14.12
C GLN A 131 4.42 3.05 -13.47
N MET A 132 4.28 1.87 -14.08
CA MET A 132 4.93 0.66 -13.57
C MET A 132 6.46 0.79 -13.67
N GLU A 133 6.98 1.37 -14.75
CA GLU A 133 8.42 1.59 -14.91
C GLU A 133 8.95 2.54 -13.83
N GLU A 134 8.22 3.62 -13.53
CA GLU A 134 8.62 4.56 -12.48
C GLU A 134 8.56 3.89 -11.11
N LEU A 135 7.53 3.10 -10.84
CA LEU A 135 7.40 2.35 -9.60
C LEU A 135 8.58 1.39 -9.43
N GLN A 136 8.92 0.63 -10.47
CA GLN A 136 10.02 -0.31 -10.42
C GLN A 136 11.35 0.39 -10.16
N LYS A 137 11.55 1.56 -10.76
CA LYS A 137 12.75 2.37 -10.56
C LYS A 137 12.88 2.81 -9.10
N GLN A 138 11.78 3.26 -8.50
CA GLN A 138 11.78 3.66 -7.09
C GLN A 138 12.07 2.47 -6.17
N ILE A 139 11.51 1.32 -6.48
CA ILE A 139 11.75 0.08 -5.73
C ILE A 139 13.23 -0.28 -5.79
N ASP A 140 13.82 -0.26 -6.97
CA ASP A 140 15.24 -0.59 -7.16
C ASP A 140 16.13 0.39 -6.39
N THR A 141 15.75 1.68 -6.35
CA THR A 141 16.48 2.70 -5.59
C THR A 141 16.43 2.40 -4.09
N ALA A 142 15.26 2.04 -3.58
CA ALA A 142 15.10 1.70 -2.16
C ALA A 142 15.95 0.48 -1.77
N ILE A 143 15.97 -0.54 -2.60
CA ILE A 143 16.74 -1.76 -2.38
C ILE A 143 18.25 -1.45 -2.41
N ALA A 144 18.70 -0.67 -3.40
CA ALA A 144 20.09 -0.31 -3.54
C ALA A 144 20.57 0.51 -2.34
N THR A 145 19.75 1.44 -1.86
CA THR A 145 20.08 2.26 -0.69
C THR A 145 20.20 1.40 0.58
N ASP A 146 19.32 0.41 0.73
CA ASP A 146 19.37 -0.50 1.88
C ASP A 146 20.69 -1.28 1.94
N ARG A 147 21.23 -1.66 0.78
CA ARG A 147 22.48 -2.42 0.69
C ARG A 147 23.70 -1.61 1.12
N VAL A 148 23.64 -0.30 1.05
CA VAL A 148 24.76 0.57 1.36
C VAL A 148 24.98 0.68 2.88
N LYS A 149 24.01 0.29 3.67
CA LYS A 149 24.10 0.34 5.13
C LYS A 149 24.81 -0.91 5.72
#